data_0f8d056a50b7abf9456e8776f76d112b
#
_entry.id   0f8d056a50b7abf9456e8776f76d112b
#
_cell.length_a   1.000
_cell.length_b   1.000
_cell.length_c   1.000
_cell.angle_alpha   90.00
_cell.angle_beta   90.00
_cell.angle_gamma   90.00
#
_symmetry.space_group_name_H-M   'P 1'
#
loop_
_entity.id
_entity.type
_entity.pdbx_description
1 polymer ?
#
loop_
_entity_poly.entity_id
_entity_poly.type
_entity_poly.pdbx_seq_one_letter_code
_entity_poly.pdbx_strand_id
1 'polypeptide(L)'
;MGRKLLIVASKRYGDYVKEIAESMGCFEEISFVDNDREGAIGKLEDVESFYPEYNCAIAACDDGVERLEWNKKLEALYNIPVLFHMDSTISPSANLMPGCIVEPRAVVGCGSTIGQATVIGANSVVELYCLVGDGCTLKSGTIVKSTSMVAMNTSTEQGSVLFTSLTKE
;
A
#
# COMPACT_ATOMS: atom_id res chain seq x y z
N MET A 1 -3.46 -12.87 -20.82
CA MET A 1 -4.58 -12.46 -19.97
C MET A 1 -4.15 -11.18 -19.29
N GLY A 2 -4.90 -10.09 -19.48
CA GLY A 2 -4.51 -8.81 -18.89
C GLY A 2 -4.63 -8.80 -17.37
N ARG A 3 -4.11 -7.77 -16.75
CA ARG A 3 -4.17 -7.63 -15.29
C ARG A 3 -5.47 -6.94 -14.90
N LYS A 4 -6.34 -7.63 -14.16
CA LYS A 4 -7.53 -7.04 -13.56
C LYS A 4 -7.34 -6.95 -12.05
N LEU A 5 -7.62 -5.79 -11.47
CA LEU A 5 -7.43 -5.50 -10.05
C LEU A 5 -8.76 -5.47 -9.30
N LEU A 6 -8.84 -6.24 -8.24
CA LEU A 6 -9.92 -6.18 -7.27
C LEU A 6 -9.46 -5.37 -6.05
N ILE A 7 -10.15 -4.28 -5.75
CA ILE A 7 -9.91 -3.49 -4.55
C ILE A 7 -10.90 -3.93 -3.47
N VAL A 8 -10.37 -4.54 -2.42
CA VAL A 8 -11.13 -4.86 -1.21
C VAL A 8 -11.09 -3.61 -0.34
N ALA A 9 -12.16 -2.83 -0.40
CA ALA A 9 -12.18 -1.50 0.20
C ALA A 9 -13.11 -1.42 1.39
N SER A 10 -12.69 -0.66 2.37
CA SER A 10 -13.58 -0.06 3.33
C SER A 10 -13.63 1.46 3.07
N LYS A 11 -14.80 1.96 2.66
CA LYS A 11 -15.08 3.41 2.57
C LYS A 11 -14.31 4.17 1.47
N ARG A 12 -14.05 5.47 1.73
CA ARG A 12 -13.53 6.43 0.75
C ARG A 12 -12.06 6.21 0.34
N TYR A 13 -11.27 5.54 1.17
CA TYR A 13 -9.88 5.28 0.83
C TYR A 13 -9.73 4.40 -0.41
N GLY A 14 -10.69 3.50 -0.64
CA GLY A 14 -10.74 2.69 -1.87
C GLY A 14 -10.77 3.53 -3.15
N ASP A 15 -11.50 4.67 -3.18
CA ASP A 15 -11.52 5.56 -4.34
C ASP A 15 -10.13 6.11 -4.64
N TYR A 16 -9.44 6.55 -3.61
CA TYR A 16 -8.09 7.09 -3.75
C TYR A 16 -7.09 6.03 -4.21
N VAL A 17 -7.19 4.80 -3.68
CA VAL A 17 -6.37 3.67 -4.14
C VAL A 17 -6.66 3.32 -5.61
N LYS A 18 -7.93 3.44 -6.05
CA LYS A 18 -8.29 3.27 -7.46
C LYS A 18 -7.60 4.30 -8.35
N GLU A 19 -7.62 5.58 -7.98
CA GLU A 19 -6.93 6.64 -8.75
C GLU A 19 -5.43 6.37 -8.84
N ILE A 20 -4.79 5.89 -7.77
CA ILE A 20 -3.38 5.49 -7.80
C ILE A 20 -3.16 4.34 -8.78
N ALA A 21 -4.00 3.31 -8.74
CA ALA A 21 -3.89 2.17 -9.64
C ALA A 21 -4.14 2.56 -11.11
N GLU A 22 -5.10 3.46 -11.37
CA GLU A 22 -5.38 4.01 -12.70
C GLU A 22 -4.19 4.81 -13.23
N SER A 23 -3.49 5.57 -12.39
CA SER A 23 -2.30 6.33 -12.79
C SER A 23 -1.18 5.43 -13.31
N MET A 24 -1.09 4.19 -12.83
CA MET A 24 -0.10 3.21 -13.31
C MET A 24 -0.35 2.73 -14.75
N GLY A 25 -1.58 2.80 -15.24
CA GLY A 25 -1.95 2.40 -16.60
C GLY A 25 -1.69 0.93 -16.95
N CYS A 26 -1.55 0.05 -15.96
CA CYS A 26 -1.18 -1.36 -16.15
C CYS A 26 -2.30 -2.36 -15.85
N PHE A 27 -3.48 -1.89 -15.45
CA PHE A 27 -4.66 -2.70 -15.21
C PHE A 27 -5.70 -2.44 -16.30
N GLU A 28 -6.25 -3.53 -16.87
CA GLU A 28 -7.32 -3.45 -17.88
C GLU A 28 -8.67 -3.10 -17.24
N GLU A 29 -8.87 -3.54 -16.01
CA GLU A 29 -10.09 -3.33 -15.25
C GLU A 29 -9.77 -3.22 -13.75
N ILE A 30 -10.48 -2.31 -13.06
CA ILE A 30 -10.38 -2.11 -11.62
C ILE A 30 -11.78 -2.07 -11.06
N SER A 31 -12.09 -3.01 -10.18
CA SER A 31 -13.41 -3.12 -9.53
C SER A 31 -13.30 -3.21 -8.03
N PHE A 32 -14.41 -3.00 -7.34
CA PHE A 32 -14.49 -3.03 -5.90
C PHE A 32 -15.28 -4.22 -5.37
N VAL A 33 -14.83 -4.75 -4.27
CA VAL A 33 -15.61 -5.60 -3.37
C VAL A 33 -15.74 -4.90 -2.04
N ASP A 34 -16.96 -4.60 -1.63
CA ASP A 34 -17.28 -3.81 -0.44
C ASP A 34 -18.73 -4.06 -0.04
N ASN A 35 -19.00 -4.11 1.27
CA ASN A 35 -20.35 -4.40 1.78
C ASN A 35 -21.33 -3.23 1.61
N ASP A 36 -20.84 -2.00 1.62
CA ASP A 36 -21.64 -0.78 1.74
C ASP A 36 -21.46 0.18 0.54
N ARG A 37 -20.64 -0.21 -0.45
CA ARG A 37 -20.31 0.64 -1.59
C ARG A 37 -21.30 0.46 -2.74
N GLU A 38 -21.91 1.54 -3.20
CA GLU A 38 -22.65 1.55 -4.46
C GLU A 38 -21.69 1.30 -5.65
N GLY A 39 -22.06 0.36 -6.52
CA GLY A 39 -21.25 -0.02 -7.68
C GLY A 39 -20.13 -1.03 -7.38
N ALA A 40 -20.07 -1.59 -6.16
CA ALA A 40 -19.26 -2.78 -5.91
C ALA A 40 -19.80 -3.97 -6.70
N ILE A 41 -18.93 -4.82 -7.22
CA ILE A 41 -19.32 -6.03 -7.97
C ILE A 41 -19.71 -7.19 -7.07
N GLY A 42 -19.47 -7.08 -5.77
CA GLY A 42 -19.86 -8.04 -4.74
C GLY A 42 -19.50 -7.57 -3.34
N LYS A 43 -19.82 -8.41 -2.36
CA LYS A 43 -19.52 -8.19 -0.95
C LYS A 43 -18.16 -8.81 -0.57
N LEU A 44 -17.66 -8.47 0.61
CA LEU A 44 -16.40 -9.02 1.13
C LEU A 44 -16.39 -10.55 1.23
N GLU A 45 -17.55 -11.16 1.51
CA GLU A 45 -17.70 -12.62 1.57
C GLU A 45 -17.60 -13.30 0.19
N ASP A 46 -17.85 -12.55 -0.89
CA ASP A 46 -17.83 -13.07 -2.26
C ASP A 46 -16.41 -12.99 -2.91
N VAL A 47 -15.42 -12.43 -2.21
CA VAL A 47 -14.11 -12.09 -2.78
C VAL A 47 -13.44 -13.24 -3.52
N GLU A 48 -13.57 -14.47 -3.04
CA GLU A 48 -12.97 -15.65 -3.66
C GLU A 48 -13.63 -16.03 -5.01
N SER A 49 -14.91 -15.69 -5.20
CA SER A 49 -15.68 -16.04 -6.40
C SER A 49 -15.23 -15.29 -7.66
N PHE A 50 -14.50 -14.19 -7.51
CA PHE A 50 -13.99 -13.38 -8.62
C PHE A 50 -12.68 -13.89 -9.20
N TYR A 51 -12.02 -14.86 -8.56
CA TYR A 51 -10.88 -15.55 -9.14
C TYR A 51 -11.34 -16.66 -10.12
N PRO A 52 -10.71 -16.86 -11.29
CA PRO A 52 -9.51 -16.18 -11.80
C PRO A 52 -9.78 -14.98 -12.72
N GLU A 53 -11.02 -14.50 -12.81
CA GLU A 53 -11.33 -13.36 -13.69
C GLU A 53 -10.50 -12.12 -13.29
N TYR A 54 -10.48 -11.83 -11.99
CA TYR A 54 -9.54 -10.88 -11.41
C TYR A 54 -8.31 -11.67 -10.91
N ASN A 55 -7.14 -11.30 -11.36
CA ASN A 55 -5.90 -12.01 -11.04
C ASN A 55 -5.00 -11.22 -10.05
N CYS A 56 -5.36 -9.99 -9.76
CA CYS A 56 -4.73 -9.15 -8.74
C CYS A 56 -5.79 -8.68 -7.73
N ALA A 57 -5.42 -8.58 -6.47
CA ALA A 57 -6.26 -7.97 -5.45
C ALA A 57 -5.42 -7.19 -4.44
N ILE A 58 -6.01 -6.17 -3.82
CA ILE A 58 -5.38 -5.38 -2.77
C ILE A 58 -6.42 -4.88 -1.76
N ALA A 59 -6.06 -4.89 -0.50
CA ALA A 59 -6.86 -4.27 0.55
C ALA A 59 -6.59 -2.77 0.63
N ALA A 60 -7.67 -1.97 0.66
CA ALA A 60 -7.64 -0.52 0.78
C ALA A 60 -8.34 -0.07 2.07
N CYS A 61 -7.79 -0.47 3.21
CA CYS A 61 -8.26 -0.10 4.54
C CYS A 61 -7.36 0.97 5.16
N ASP A 62 -7.95 1.91 5.90
CA ASP A 62 -7.19 2.94 6.62
C ASP A 62 -6.34 2.34 7.75
N ASP A 63 -6.88 1.34 8.45
CA ASP A 63 -6.16 0.62 9.50
C ASP A 63 -5.12 -0.32 8.91
N GLY A 64 -3.88 -0.18 9.37
CA GLY A 64 -2.74 -0.95 8.85
C GLY A 64 -2.79 -2.44 9.22
N VAL A 65 -3.32 -2.77 10.39
CA VAL A 65 -3.46 -4.17 10.84
C VAL A 65 -4.52 -4.87 10.00
N GLU A 66 -5.69 -4.24 9.85
CA GLU A 66 -6.78 -4.76 9.02
C GLU A 66 -6.33 -4.94 7.56
N ARG A 67 -5.62 -3.96 7.01
CA ARG A 67 -5.08 -4.01 5.64
C ARG A 67 -4.11 -5.17 5.45
N LEU A 68 -3.22 -5.39 6.43
CA LEU A 68 -2.27 -6.50 6.41
C LEU A 68 -2.98 -7.86 6.48
N GLU A 69 -3.98 -7.99 7.35
CA GLU A 69 -4.78 -9.22 7.50
C GLU A 69 -5.56 -9.55 6.22
N TRP A 70 -6.18 -8.56 5.58
CA TRP A 70 -6.87 -8.75 4.32
C TRP A 70 -5.91 -9.17 3.21
N ASN A 71 -4.77 -8.48 3.05
CA ASN A 71 -3.79 -8.86 2.03
C ASN A 71 -3.29 -10.29 2.22
N LYS A 72 -3.06 -10.74 3.46
CA LYS A 72 -2.69 -12.13 3.76
C LYS A 72 -3.77 -13.15 3.38
N LYS A 73 -5.05 -12.80 3.51
CA LYS A 73 -6.14 -13.67 3.03
C LYS A 73 -6.19 -13.72 1.51
N LEU A 74 -6.02 -12.58 0.86
CA LEU A 74 -6.07 -12.46 -0.59
C LEU A 74 -4.91 -13.17 -1.29
N GLU A 75 -3.71 -13.20 -0.71
CA GLU A 75 -2.52 -13.80 -1.33
C GLU A 75 -2.65 -15.30 -1.58
N ALA A 76 -3.61 -15.98 -0.96
CA ALA A 76 -3.89 -17.39 -1.22
C ALA A 76 -4.38 -17.64 -2.66
N LEU A 77 -5.04 -16.67 -3.29
CA LEU A 77 -5.61 -16.78 -4.63
C LEU A 77 -5.09 -15.70 -5.60
N TYR A 78 -4.80 -14.52 -5.13
CA TYR A 78 -4.50 -13.34 -5.93
C TYR A 78 -3.04 -12.93 -5.86
N ASN A 79 -2.53 -12.34 -6.94
CA ASN A 79 -1.30 -11.55 -6.85
C ASN A 79 -1.58 -10.25 -6.10
N ILE A 80 -0.81 -9.97 -5.07
CA ILE A 80 -0.93 -8.73 -4.30
C ILE A 80 0.06 -7.72 -4.87
N PRO A 81 -0.40 -6.70 -5.64
CA PRO A 81 0.51 -5.75 -6.27
C PRO A 81 1.06 -4.74 -5.26
N VAL A 82 2.19 -4.14 -5.59
CA VAL A 82 2.57 -2.83 -5.08
C VAL A 82 1.90 -1.79 -5.96
N LEU A 83 1.14 -0.87 -5.36
CA LEU A 83 0.56 0.27 -6.07
C LEU A 83 1.38 1.52 -5.77
N PHE A 84 1.67 2.30 -6.79
CA PHE A 84 2.36 3.57 -6.65
C PHE A 84 1.83 4.59 -7.66
N HIS A 85 1.61 5.81 -7.18
CA HIS A 85 1.23 6.90 -8.07
C HIS A 85 2.40 7.26 -8.99
N MET A 86 2.12 7.58 -10.25
CA MET A 86 3.17 7.88 -11.23
C MET A 86 4.02 9.11 -10.90
N ASP A 87 3.51 10.02 -10.06
CA ASP A 87 4.28 11.15 -9.53
C ASP A 87 5.12 10.80 -8.29
N SER A 88 5.12 9.56 -7.82
CA SER A 88 6.01 9.14 -6.75
C SER A 88 7.42 8.87 -7.26
N THR A 89 8.41 8.96 -6.39
CA THR A 89 9.80 8.66 -6.71
C THR A 89 10.28 7.48 -5.88
N ILE A 90 10.49 6.34 -6.52
CA ILE A 90 10.98 5.13 -5.86
C ILE A 90 12.36 4.79 -6.41
N SER A 91 13.35 4.72 -5.51
CA SER A 91 14.69 4.33 -5.89
C SER A 91 14.71 2.91 -6.49
N PRO A 92 15.44 2.65 -7.59
CA PRO A 92 15.57 1.31 -8.15
C PRO A 92 16.12 0.25 -7.19
N SER A 93 16.84 0.66 -6.16
CA SER A 93 17.37 -0.23 -5.10
C SER A 93 16.48 -0.31 -3.86
N ALA A 94 15.35 0.39 -3.84
CA ALA A 94 14.36 0.22 -2.78
C ALA A 94 13.58 -1.09 -2.98
N ASN A 95 13.27 -1.76 -1.88
CA ASN A 95 12.48 -2.98 -1.88
C ASN A 95 11.12 -2.73 -1.23
N LEU A 96 10.05 -2.80 -2.01
CA LEU A 96 8.68 -2.67 -1.54
C LEU A 96 8.02 -4.05 -1.54
N MET A 97 7.54 -4.46 -0.37
CA MET A 97 6.86 -5.74 -0.21
C MET A 97 5.42 -5.69 -0.74
N PRO A 98 4.78 -6.85 -1.02
CA PRO A 98 3.42 -6.90 -1.55
C PRO A 98 2.41 -6.09 -0.74
N GLY A 99 1.47 -5.46 -1.43
CA GLY A 99 0.40 -4.68 -0.82
C GLY A 99 0.80 -3.27 -0.36
N CYS A 100 2.04 -2.84 -0.62
CA CYS A 100 2.42 -1.46 -0.40
C CYS A 100 1.64 -0.51 -1.31
N ILE A 101 1.30 0.65 -0.77
CA ILE A 101 0.65 1.75 -1.50
C ILE A 101 1.51 3.00 -1.33
N VAL A 102 2.00 3.56 -2.44
CA VAL A 102 2.82 4.77 -2.45
C VAL A 102 2.03 5.89 -3.10
N GLU A 103 1.68 6.88 -2.31
CA GLU A 103 0.81 7.99 -2.72
C GLU A 103 1.58 9.05 -3.54
N PRO A 104 0.87 10.02 -4.17
CA PRO A 104 1.49 11.03 -5.02
C PRO A 104 2.63 11.79 -4.34
N ARG A 105 3.73 11.98 -5.06
CA ARG A 105 4.92 12.73 -4.63
C ARG A 105 5.61 12.19 -3.38
N ALA A 106 5.28 10.98 -2.97
CA ALA A 106 6.05 10.28 -1.96
C ALA A 106 7.41 9.84 -2.52
N VAL A 107 8.43 9.84 -1.68
CA VAL A 107 9.79 9.45 -2.05
C VAL A 107 10.23 8.26 -1.22
N VAL A 108 10.72 7.21 -1.87
CA VAL A 108 11.36 6.06 -1.23
C VAL A 108 12.82 5.99 -1.65
N GLY A 109 13.72 6.24 -0.71
CA GLY A 109 15.15 6.38 -0.93
C GLY A 109 15.88 5.06 -1.15
N CYS A 110 17.12 5.20 -1.61
CA CYS A 110 18.04 4.10 -1.96
C CYS A 110 18.21 3.12 -0.80
N GLY A 111 18.12 1.82 -1.10
CA GLY A 111 18.37 0.72 -0.16
C GLY A 111 17.36 0.57 0.97
N SER A 112 16.26 1.33 0.92
CA SER A 112 15.21 1.22 1.93
C SER A 112 14.29 0.03 1.64
N THR A 113 13.81 -0.62 2.70
CA THR A 113 12.84 -1.72 2.62
C THR A 113 11.54 -1.31 3.28
N ILE A 114 10.44 -1.47 2.56
CA ILE A 114 9.09 -1.17 3.01
C ILE A 114 8.32 -2.48 3.17
N GLY A 115 7.84 -2.72 4.37
CA GLY A 115 7.11 -3.94 4.74
C GLY A 115 5.74 -4.05 4.07
N GLN A 116 5.17 -5.27 4.14
CA GLN A 116 3.90 -5.62 3.50
C GLN A 116 2.76 -4.69 3.93
N ALA A 117 1.85 -4.41 3.01
CA ALA A 117 0.65 -3.62 3.27
C ALA A 117 0.91 -2.24 3.90
N THR A 118 2.09 -1.67 3.69
CA THR A 118 2.45 -0.34 4.22
C THR A 118 2.06 0.75 3.26
N VAL A 119 1.51 1.83 3.80
CA VAL A 119 1.15 3.06 3.06
C VAL A 119 2.20 4.13 3.30
N ILE A 120 2.75 4.67 2.20
CA ILE A 120 3.61 5.85 2.21
C ILE A 120 2.77 7.03 1.70
N GLY A 121 2.29 7.85 2.63
CA GLY A 121 1.37 8.94 2.36
C GLY A 121 1.93 10.04 1.46
N ALA A 122 1.06 10.84 0.89
CA ALA A 122 1.44 11.88 -0.07
C ALA A 122 2.49 12.85 0.49
N ASN A 123 3.48 13.21 -0.32
CA ASN A 123 4.62 14.04 0.04
C ASN A 123 5.49 13.50 1.22
N SER A 124 5.34 12.24 1.59
CA SER A 124 6.21 11.63 2.59
C SER A 124 7.56 11.26 1.99
N VAL A 125 8.59 11.27 2.82
CA VAL A 125 9.96 10.91 2.42
C VAL A 125 10.47 9.81 3.34
N VAL A 126 10.74 8.65 2.78
CA VAL A 126 11.57 7.63 3.41
C VAL A 126 12.98 7.80 2.85
N GLU A 127 13.91 8.26 3.68
CA GLU A 127 15.28 8.53 3.25
C GLU A 127 16.06 7.22 2.98
N LEU A 128 17.39 7.26 3.03
CA LEU A 128 18.26 6.18 2.60
C LEU A 128 18.34 5.06 3.66
N TYR A 129 18.36 3.81 3.21
CA TYR A 129 18.61 2.62 4.05
C TYR A 129 17.70 2.49 5.27
N CYS A 130 16.43 2.89 5.12
CA CYS A 130 15.44 2.75 6.16
C CYS A 130 14.79 1.36 6.12
N LEU A 131 14.32 0.89 7.29
CA LEU A 131 13.50 -0.30 7.41
C LEU A 131 12.12 0.12 7.97
N VAL A 132 11.08 0.01 7.16
CA VAL A 132 9.71 0.27 7.58
C VAL A 132 8.99 -1.06 7.69
N GLY A 133 8.42 -1.35 8.85
CA GLY A 133 7.73 -2.61 9.14
C GLY A 133 6.41 -2.78 8.37
N ASP A 134 5.84 -3.98 8.48
CA ASP A 134 4.56 -4.33 7.87
C ASP A 134 3.40 -3.53 8.46
N GLY A 135 2.36 -3.28 7.68
CA GLY A 135 1.11 -2.66 8.12
C GLY A 135 1.26 -1.22 8.60
N CYS A 136 2.35 -0.54 8.26
CA CYS A 136 2.53 0.85 8.64
C CYS A 136 1.65 1.79 7.81
N THR A 137 1.27 2.93 8.40
CA THR A 137 0.62 4.05 7.71
C THR A 137 1.42 5.32 8.01
N LEU A 138 2.34 5.65 7.11
CA LEU A 138 3.06 6.93 7.17
C LEU A 138 2.18 7.99 6.55
N LYS A 139 1.47 8.77 7.39
CA LYS A 139 0.54 9.80 6.89
C LYS A 139 1.29 10.89 6.14
N SER A 140 0.55 11.64 5.32
CA SER A 140 1.09 12.66 4.41
C SER A 140 2.12 13.57 5.05
N GLY A 141 3.23 13.81 4.34
CA GLY A 141 4.32 14.68 4.80
C GLY A 141 5.23 14.05 5.88
N THR A 142 5.08 12.76 6.20
CA THR A 142 5.98 12.07 7.14
C THR A 142 7.38 11.96 6.56
N ILE A 143 8.40 12.22 7.39
CA ILE A 143 9.81 12.03 7.04
C ILE A 143 10.38 10.92 7.94
N VAL A 144 10.87 9.85 7.32
CA VAL A 144 11.67 8.82 7.98
C VAL A 144 13.14 9.09 7.65
N LYS A 145 13.93 9.51 8.65
CA LYS A 145 15.33 9.86 8.44
C LYS A 145 16.18 8.64 8.11
N SER A 146 17.25 8.86 7.38
CA SER A 146 18.19 7.82 6.93
C SER A 146 18.58 6.85 8.04
N THR A 147 18.67 5.57 7.68
CA THR A 147 19.06 4.47 8.58
C THR A 147 18.11 4.22 9.75
N SER A 148 16.90 4.76 9.68
CA SER A 148 15.89 4.55 10.73
C SER A 148 15.13 3.23 10.56
N MET A 149 14.66 2.70 11.69
CA MET A 149 13.71 1.59 11.73
C MET A 149 12.36 2.09 12.25
N VAL A 150 11.30 1.75 11.53
CA VAL A 150 9.90 1.99 11.94
C VAL A 150 9.29 0.64 12.27
N ALA A 151 8.77 0.49 13.48
CA ALA A 151 8.16 -0.76 13.93
C ALA A 151 6.89 -1.07 13.11
N MET A 152 6.57 -2.35 12.96
CA MET A 152 5.35 -2.81 12.31
C MET A 152 4.10 -2.17 12.93
N ASN A 153 3.05 -2.00 12.13
CA ASN A 153 1.76 -1.42 12.52
C ASN A 153 1.85 0.01 13.07
N THR A 154 2.93 0.74 12.77
CA THR A 154 3.05 2.15 13.16
C THR A 154 2.15 3.02 12.28
N SER A 155 1.29 3.83 12.91
CA SER A 155 0.56 4.92 12.26
C SER A 155 1.10 6.26 12.75
N THR A 156 1.56 7.11 11.83
CA THR A 156 2.12 8.43 12.17
C THR A 156 1.04 9.51 12.17
N GLU A 157 1.32 10.64 12.79
CA GLU A 157 0.59 11.87 12.51
C GLU A 157 1.13 12.53 11.23
N GLN A 158 0.31 13.40 10.61
CA GLN A 158 0.74 14.15 9.42
C GLN A 158 1.95 15.02 9.74
N GLY A 159 2.92 15.05 8.83
CA GLY A 159 4.14 15.85 8.98
C GLY A 159 5.10 15.35 10.06
N SER A 160 4.92 14.14 10.58
CA SER A 160 5.83 13.55 11.57
C SER A 160 7.25 13.39 11.02
N VAL A 161 8.24 13.53 11.91
CA VAL A 161 9.64 13.21 11.59
C VAL A 161 10.09 12.08 12.51
N LEU A 162 10.43 10.93 11.90
CA LEU A 162 10.87 9.74 12.61
C LEU A 162 12.38 9.57 12.49
N PHE A 163 13.02 9.32 13.62
CA PHE A 163 14.41 8.93 13.70
C PHE A 163 14.60 7.89 14.80
N THR A 164 14.94 6.68 14.41
CA THR A 164 15.27 5.60 15.34
C THR A 164 16.54 4.93 14.82
N SER A 165 17.68 5.24 15.44
CA SER A 165 18.99 4.70 15.03
C SER A 165 19.02 3.18 15.17
N LEU A 166 19.52 2.51 14.13
CA LEU A 166 19.84 1.07 14.16
C LEU A 166 21.15 0.77 14.93
N THR A 167 21.96 1.79 15.19
CA THR A 167 23.21 1.66 15.93
C THR A 167 22.96 1.96 17.40
N LYS A 168 23.07 0.94 18.25
CA LYS A 168 23.43 1.17 19.65
C LYS A 168 24.90 1.65 19.62
N GLU A 169 25.14 2.84 20.17
CA GLU A 169 26.49 3.27 20.54
C GLU A 169 27.14 2.23 21.46
#